data_e4c731f94d7040f337d9caf89b19e168
#
_entry.id   e4c731f94d7040f337d9caf89b19e168
#
_cell.length_a   1.000
_cell.length_b   1.000
_cell.length_c   1.000
_cell.angle_alpha   90.00
_cell.angle_beta   90.00
_cell.angle_gamma   90.00
#
_symmetry.space_group_name_H-M   'P 1'
#
loop_
_entity.id
_entity.type
_entity.pdbx_description
1 polymer ?
#
loop_
_entity_poly.entity_id
_entity_poly.type
_entity_poly.pdbx_seq_one_letter_code
_entity_poly.pdbx_strand_id
1 'polypeptide(L)'
;MAAGEVPGPPISSHVGLRLVSVSEGDVVMTAEPDESHYNPIGSIHGGFFATVLDSVCGCAVHSTLPAGVGYTSLELKVSFLRPATADTGTVTAHGWVTKAGRNAAFVEADLRDAAGRVLATASSTCLVVSR
;
A
#
# COMPACT_ATOMS: atom_id res chain seq x y z
N MET A 1 3.09 11.91 9.41
CA MET A 1 2.03 10.93 9.09
C MET A 1 1.82 9.92 10.20
N ALA A 2 2.86 9.21 10.65
CA ALA A 2 2.69 8.13 11.62
C ALA A 2 2.09 8.60 12.95
N ALA A 3 2.49 9.75 13.46
CA ALA A 3 1.99 10.29 14.72
C ALA A 3 0.78 11.23 14.53
N GLY A 4 0.24 11.35 13.32
CA GLY A 4 -0.83 12.29 13.04
C GLY A 4 -0.39 13.75 12.98
N GLU A 5 0.91 14.02 13.06
CA GLU A 5 1.46 15.37 13.05
C GLU A 5 1.41 16.00 11.66
N VAL A 6 1.50 15.17 10.64
CA VAL A 6 1.44 15.60 9.24
C VAL A 6 0.28 14.87 8.59
N PRO A 7 -0.66 15.59 7.95
CA PRO A 7 -1.75 14.93 7.25
C PRO A 7 -1.23 14.05 6.11
N GLY A 8 -1.91 12.95 5.86
CA GLY A 8 -1.60 12.10 4.72
C GLY A 8 -1.92 12.78 3.40
N PRO A 9 -1.51 12.19 2.28
CA PRO A 9 -1.85 12.73 0.97
C PRO A 9 -3.38 12.71 0.75
N PRO A 10 -3.89 13.57 -0.13
CA PRO A 10 -5.34 13.65 -0.36
C PRO A 10 -6.02 12.32 -0.68
N ILE A 11 -5.34 11.42 -1.38
CA ILE A 11 -5.91 10.12 -1.73
C ILE A 11 -6.24 9.26 -0.50
N SER A 12 -5.54 9.49 0.61
CA SER A 12 -5.76 8.70 1.84
C SER A 12 -7.20 8.78 2.33
N SER A 13 -7.84 9.95 2.20
CA SER A 13 -9.23 10.11 2.63
C SER A 13 -10.22 9.39 1.71
N HIS A 14 -9.87 9.21 0.43
CA HIS A 14 -10.75 8.53 -0.53
C HIS A 14 -10.80 7.03 -0.32
N VAL A 15 -9.74 6.45 0.23
CA VAL A 15 -9.66 5.00 0.44
C VAL A 15 -9.62 4.63 1.92
N GLY A 16 -9.74 5.61 2.81
CA GLY A 16 -9.67 5.35 4.25
C GLY A 16 -8.31 4.81 4.69
N LEU A 17 -7.25 5.26 4.01
CA LEU A 17 -5.90 4.74 4.23
C LEU A 17 -5.30 5.34 5.49
N ARG A 18 -4.77 4.49 6.37
CA ARG A 18 -4.12 4.90 7.62
C ARG A 18 -2.79 4.18 7.81
N LEU A 19 -1.78 4.93 8.20
CA LEU A 19 -0.49 4.38 8.56
C LEU A 19 -0.56 3.82 9.98
N VAL A 20 -0.21 2.55 10.14
CA VAL A 20 -0.23 1.86 11.45
C VAL A 20 1.16 1.81 12.05
N SER A 21 2.16 1.38 11.28
CA SER A 21 3.52 1.28 11.78
C SER A 21 4.51 1.45 10.65
N VAL A 22 5.67 2.00 10.99
CA VAL A 22 6.80 2.19 10.06
C VAL A 22 8.07 1.82 10.78
N SER A 23 8.85 0.94 10.16
CA SER A 23 10.25 0.74 10.48
C SER A 23 11.01 0.71 9.16
N GLU A 24 12.32 0.75 9.20
CA GLU A 24 13.10 0.81 7.96
C GLU A 24 12.80 -0.39 7.06
N GLY A 25 12.23 -0.11 5.89
CA GLY A 25 11.87 -1.13 4.90
C GLY A 25 10.67 -1.99 5.25
N ASP A 26 9.86 -1.59 6.24
CA ASP A 26 8.71 -2.39 6.67
C ASP A 26 7.58 -1.46 7.13
N VAL A 27 6.45 -1.52 6.47
CA VAL A 27 5.32 -0.61 6.71
C VAL A 27 4.02 -1.39 6.76
N VAL A 28 3.17 -1.03 7.71
CA VAL A 28 1.80 -1.55 7.82
C VAL A 28 0.81 -0.40 7.72
N MET A 29 -0.18 -0.58 6.88
CA MET A 29 -1.28 0.36 6.69
C MET A 29 -2.61 -0.37 6.77
N THR A 30 -3.68 0.36 7.09
CA THR A 30 -5.04 -0.15 6.98
C THR A 30 -5.83 0.70 5.99
N ALA A 31 -6.89 0.12 5.46
CA ALA A 31 -7.82 0.82 4.59
C ALA A 31 -9.24 0.37 4.89
N GLU A 32 -10.22 1.22 4.54
CA GLU A 32 -11.63 1.00 4.82
C GLU A 32 -12.40 0.92 3.50
N PRO A 33 -12.50 -0.27 2.89
CA PRO A 33 -13.32 -0.41 1.69
C PRO A 33 -14.81 -0.27 2.02
N ASP A 34 -15.53 0.38 1.12
CA ASP A 34 -16.98 0.52 1.24
C ASP A 34 -17.64 0.49 -0.14
N GLU A 35 -18.96 0.68 -0.20
CA GLU A 35 -19.71 0.58 -1.44
C GLU A 35 -19.28 1.61 -2.50
N SER A 36 -18.69 2.74 -2.08
CA SER A 36 -18.20 3.74 -3.03
C SER A 36 -16.99 3.24 -3.84
N HIS A 37 -16.41 2.13 -3.45
CA HIS A 37 -15.27 1.51 -4.11
C HIS A 37 -15.65 0.31 -4.98
N TYR A 38 -16.93 0.09 -5.22
CA TYR A 38 -17.40 -1.08 -5.96
C TYR A 38 -17.15 -0.98 -7.46
N ASN A 39 -16.89 -2.14 -8.05
CA ASN A 39 -16.90 -2.35 -9.49
C ASN A 39 -18.36 -2.60 -9.97
N PRO A 40 -18.60 -2.76 -11.30
CA PRO A 40 -19.96 -2.98 -11.81
C PRO A 40 -20.63 -4.27 -11.32
N ILE A 41 -19.89 -5.23 -10.82
CA ILE A 41 -20.45 -6.52 -10.38
C ILE A 41 -20.68 -6.61 -8.87
N GLY A 42 -20.47 -5.50 -8.13
CA GLY A 42 -20.85 -5.42 -6.73
C GLY A 42 -19.82 -5.90 -5.73
N SER A 43 -18.55 -5.85 -6.08
CA SER A 43 -17.44 -6.11 -5.15
C SER A 43 -16.42 -4.98 -5.22
N ILE A 44 -15.48 -4.95 -4.27
CA ILE A 44 -14.47 -3.92 -4.22
C ILE A 44 -13.63 -3.97 -5.51
N HIS A 45 -13.50 -2.84 -6.18
CA HIS A 45 -12.74 -2.72 -7.42
C HIS A 45 -11.27 -3.08 -7.19
N GLY A 46 -10.68 -3.81 -8.13
CA GLY A 46 -9.26 -4.15 -8.05
C GLY A 46 -8.33 -2.95 -7.97
N GLY A 47 -8.76 -1.83 -8.56
CA GLY A 47 -8.03 -0.57 -8.45
C GLY A 47 -7.93 -0.03 -7.03
N PHE A 48 -8.91 -0.31 -6.17
CA PHE A 48 -8.83 0.01 -4.75
C PHE A 48 -7.68 -0.77 -4.09
N PHE A 49 -7.62 -2.08 -4.32
CA PHE A 49 -6.53 -2.92 -3.81
C PHE A 49 -5.18 -2.44 -4.32
N ALA A 50 -5.11 -2.12 -5.62
CA ALA A 50 -3.87 -1.64 -6.23
C ALA A 50 -3.42 -0.31 -5.60
N THR A 51 -4.34 0.60 -5.31
CA THR A 51 -4.01 1.87 -4.65
C THR A 51 -3.40 1.64 -3.26
N VAL A 52 -4.02 0.78 -2.47
CA VAL A 52 -3.53 0.46 -1.12
C VAL A 52 -2.16 -0.21 -1.19
N LEU A 53 -2.00 -1.17 -2.08
CA LEU A 53 -0.76 -1.91 -2.24
C LEU A 53 0.38 -1.03 -2.78
N ASP A 54 0.08 -0.15 -3.74
CA ASP A 54 1.06 0.82 -4.23
C ASP A 54 1.51 1.76 -3.10
N SER A 55 0.57 2.21 -2.28
CA SER A 55 0.87 3.11 -1.16
C SER A 55 1.77 2.44 -0.12
N VAL A 56 1.48 1.21 0.27
CA VAL A 56 2.28 0.51 1.27
C VAL A 56 3.66 0.15 0.72
N CYS A 57 3.75 -0.21 -0.56
CA CYS A 57 5.04 -0.47 -1.21
C CYS A 57 5.89 0.80 -1.26
N GLY A 58 5.31 1.91 -1.71
CA GLY A 58 6.00 3.18 -1.79
C GLY A 58 6.48 3.68 -0.43
N CYS A 59 5.64 3.59 0.59
CA CYS A 59 6.02 3.99 1.94
C CYS A 59 7.15 3.11 2.50
N ALA A 60 7.14 1.81 2.21
CA ALA A 60 8.22 0.92 2.64
C ALA A 60 9.55 1.33 2.02
N VAL A 61 9.56 1.65 0.71
CA VAL A 61 10.75 2.16 0.04
C VAL A 61 11.17 3.50 0.63
N HIS A 62 10.22 4.41 0.80
CA HIS A 62 10.51 5.76 1.33
C HIS A 62 11.17 5.68 2.72
N SER A 63 10.77 4.73 3.54
CA SER A 63 11.32 4.55 4.89
C SER A 63 12.81 4.18 4.89
N THR A 64 13.36 3.71 3.75
CA THR A 64 14.77 3.36 3.63
C THR A 64 15.62 4.51 3.10
N LEU A 65 14.99 5.62 2.67
CA LEU A 65 15.68 6.69 1.97
C LEU A 65 16.07 7.83 2.92
N PRO A 66 17.25 8.46 2.68
CA PRO A 66 17.62 9.64 3.47
C PRO A 66 16.77 10.85 3.09
N ALA A 67 16.83 11.88 3.92
CA ALA A 67 16.13 13.14 3.66
C ALA A 67 16.55 13.73 2.31
N GLY A 68 15.59 14.26 1.57
CA GLY A 68 15.83 14.86 0.27
C GLY A 68 15.87 13.88 -0.89
N VAL A 69 15.78 12.58 -0.61
CA VAL A 69 15.75 11.54 -1.64
C VAL A 69 14.32 11.01 -1.73
N GLY A 70 13.78 11.00 -2.93
CA GLY A 70 12.43 10.51 -3.20
C GLY A 70 12.45 9.21 -4.00
N TYR A 71 11.27 8.78 -4.38
CA TYR A 71 11.08 7.59 -5.20
C TYR A 71 9.91 7.78 -6.13
N THR A 72 9.83 6.92 -7.13
CA THR A 72 8.63 6.79 -7.95
C THR A 72 8.45 5.33 -8.33
N SER A 73 7.21 4.85 -8.30
CA SER A 73 6.91 3.48 -8.72
C SER A 73 7.11 3.36 -10.24
N LEU A 74 7.86 2.36 -10.67
CA LEU A 74 8.05 2.06 -12.09
C LEU A 74 7.04 1.04 -12.59
N GLU A 75 6.65 0.10 -11.74
CA GLU A 75 5.64 -0.89 -12.05
C GLU A 75 5.04 -1.41 -10.75
N LEU A 76 3.87 -1.98 -10.87
CA LEU A 76 3.18 -2.64 -9.76
C LEU A 76 2.48 -3.86 -10.33
N LYS A 77 2.80 -5.03 -9.83
CA LYS A 77 2.10 -6.26 -10.16
C LYS A 77 1.22 -6.63 -8.99
N VAL A 78 -0.07 -6.90 -9.24
CA VAL A 78 -1.02 -7.31 -8.23
C VAL A 78 -1.64 -8.63 -8.63
N SER A 79 -1.70 -9.57 -7.68
CA SER A 79 -2.46 -10.82 -7.82
C SER A 79 -3.65 -10.74 -6.88
N PHE A 80 -4.85 -10.89 -7.43
CA PHE A 80 -6.10 -10.84 -6.66
C PHE A 80 -6.51 -12.26 -6.32
N LEU A 81 -6.52 -12.59 -5.04
CA LEU A 81 -6.73 -13.95 -4.57
C LEU A 81 -8.14 -14.18 -4.03
N ARG A 82 -8.77 -13.14 -3.46
CA ARG A 82 -10.12 -13.20 -2.89
C ARG A 82 -10.85 -11.89 -3.12
N PRO A 83 -12.15 -11.94 -3.43
CA PRO A 83 -12.94 -10.71 -3.51
C PRO A 83 -13.21 -10.14 -2.12
N ALA A 84 -13.53 -8.85 -2.08
CA ALA A 84 -13.98 -8.18 -0.88
C ALA A 84 -15.24 -7.36 -1.17
N THR A 85 -16.01 -7.10 -0.12
CA THR A 85 -17.21 -6.26 -0.18
C THR A 85 -17.15 -5.25 0.96
N ALA A 86 -18.17 -4.39 1.07
CA ALA A 86 -18.30 -3.48 2.20
C ALA A 86 -18.34 -4.24 3.53
N ASP A 87 -18.86 -5.47 3.53
CA ASP A 87 -18.94 -6.29 4.74
C ASP A 87 -17.60 -6.89 5.17
N THR A 88 -16.59 -6.85 4.31
CA THR A 88 -15.25 -7.34 4.66
C THR A 88 -14.65 -6.54 5.81
N GLY A 89 -14.97 -5.25 5.91
CA GLY A 89 -14.45 -4.37 6.94
C GLY A 89 -13.02 -3.93 6.66
N THR A 90 -12.33 -3.51 7.71
CA THR A 90 -10.95 -3.04 7.61
C THR A 90 -10.03 -4.08 7.00
N VAL A 91 -9.23 -3.66 6.03
CA VAL A 91 -8.18 -4.49 5.45
C VAL A 91 -6.81 -3.97 5.87
N THR A 92 -5.85 -4.86 6.01
CA THR A 92 -4.50 -4.53 6.45
C THR A 92 -3.49 -4.86 5.35
N ALA A 93 -2.70 -3.87 4.96
CA ALA A 93 -1.63 -4.02 4.00
C ALA A 93 -0.29 -4.00 4.71
N HIS A 94 0.59 -4.92 4.32
CA HIS A 94 1.96 -4.99 4.82
C HIS A 94 2.89 -4.96 3.63
N GLY A 95 3.86 -4.03 3.64
CA GLY A 95 4.88 -3.91 2.61
C GLY A 95 6.26 -4.04 3.22
N TRP A 96 7.15 -4.75 2.52
CA TRP A 96 8.53 -4.94 2.97
C TRP A 96 9.48 -4.88 1.79
N VAL A 97 10.59 -4.16 1.98
CA VAL A 97 11.62 -4.01 0.95
C VAL A 97 12.44 -5.28 0.91
N THR A 98 12.56 -5.87 -0.28
CA THR A 98 13.39 -7.06 -0.47
C THR A 98 14.82 -6.68 -0.86
N LYS A 99 15.02 -5.53 -1.51
CA LYS A 99 16.33 -5.01 -1.83
C LYS A 99 16.25 -3.49 -2.00
N ALA A 100 17.05 -2.76 -1.23
CA ALA A 100 17.21 -1.32 -1.36
C ALA A 100 18.49 -1.03 -2.15
N GLY A 101 18.37 -0.97 -3.49
CA GLY A 101 19.49 -0.65 -4.35
C GLY A 101 19.74 0.84 -4.46
N ARG A 102 20.87 1.23 -5.07
CA ARG A 102 21.24 2.63 -5.24
C ARG A 102 20.23 3.40 -6.11
N ASN A 103 19.82 2.80 -7.22
CA ASN A 103 18.95 3.43 -8.20
C ASN A 103 17.54 2.86 -8.22
N ALA A 104 17.38 1.64 -7.74
CA ALA A 104 16.10 0.96 -7.73
C ALA A 104 15.93 0.19 -6.43
N ALA A 105 14.70 0.15 -5.94
CA ALA A 105 14.32 -0.62 -4.77
C ALA A 105 13.23 -1.62 -5.16
N PHE A 106 13.30 -2.81 -4.61
CA PHE A 106 12.35 -3.89 -4.86
C PHE A 106 11.57 -4.16 -3.58
N VAL A 107 10.26 -4.24 -3.70
CA VAL A 107 9.36 -4.31 -2.55
C VAL A 107 8.24 -5.29 -2.85
N GLU A 108 7.79 -5.99 -1.81
CA GLU A 108 6.65 -6.89 -1.87
C GLU A 108 5.62 -6.47 -0.83
N ALA A 109 4.37 -6.87 -1.06
CA ALA A 109 3.29 -6.54 -0.14
C ALA A 109 2.20 -7.59 -0.19
N ASP A 110 1.41 -7.65 0.89
CA ASP A 110 0.16 -8.37 0.89
C ASP A 110 -0.95 -7.53 1.52
N LEU A 111 -2.18 -7.92 1.25
CA LEU A 111 -3.38 -7.29 1.77
C LEU A 111 -4.26 -8.38 2.37
N ARG A 112 -4.66 -8.20 3.63
CA ARG A 112 -5.41 -9.22 4.38
C ARG A 112 -6.68 -8.64 4.96
N ASP A 113 -7.70 -9.50 5.13
CA ASP A 113 -8.90 -9.17 5.87
C ASP A 113 -8.68 -9.32 7.39
N ALA A 114 -9.70 -9.03 8.18
CA ALA A 114 -9.62 -9.10 9.64
C ALA A 114 -9.38 -10.53 10.16
N ALA A 115 -9.74 -11.54 9.39
CA ALA A 115 -9.49 -12.94 9.73
C ALA A 115 -8.07 -13.39 9.35
N GLY A 116 -7.28 -12.52 8.72
CA GLY A 116 -5.93 -12.84 8.28
C GLY A 116 -5.84 -13.52 6.93
N ARG A 117 -6.96 -13.63 6.20
CA ARG A 117 -6.95 -14.23 4.86
C ARG A 117 -6.35 -13.25 3.87
N VAL A 118 -5.47 -13.75 3.00
CA VAL A 118 -4.81 -12.92 1.98
C VAL A 118 -5.81 -12.62 0.87
N LEU A 119 -6.10 -11.34 0.67
CA LEU A 119 -6.99 -10.88 -0.40
C LEU A 119 -6.22 -10.61 -1.68
N ALA A 120 -5.00 -10.12 -1.57
CA ALA A 120 -4.16 -9.80 -2.71
C ALA A 120 -2.69 -9.77 -2.29
N THR A 121 -1.83 -9.97 -3.27
CA THR A 121 -0.37 -9.81 -3.11
C THR A 121 0.14 -8.88 -4.18
N ALA A 122 1.28 -8.26 -3.92
CA ALA A 122 1.90 -7.36 -4.89
C ALA A 122 3.41 -7.41 -4.84
N SER A 123 4.01 -7.03 -5.94
CA SER A 123 5.42 -6.70 -6.03
C SER A 123 5.56 -5.39 -6.82
N SER A 124 6.56 -4.60 -6.46
CA SER A 124 6.80 -3.32 -7.12
C SER A 124 8.29 -3.05 -7.22
N THR A 125 8.66 -2.32 -8.26
CA THR A 125 10.00 -1.76 -8.42
C THR A 125 9.87 -0.25 -8.40
N CYS A 126 10.68 0.40 -7.57
CA CYS A 126 10.68 1.85 -7.45
C CYS A 126 12.01 2.42 -7.91
N LEU A 127 11.96 3.51 -8.66
CA LEU A 127 13.15 4.29 -9.01
C LEU A 127 13.46 5.23 -7.85
N VAL A 128 14.71 5.24 -7.42
CA VAL A 128 15.20 6.17 -6.39
C VAL A 128 15.60 7.46 -7.08
N VAL A 129 15.04 8.56 -6.63
CA VAL A 129 15.22 9.87 -7.26
C VAL A 129 15.92 10.79 -6.28
N SER A 130 17.16 11.15 -6.59
CA SER A 130 17.92 12.14 -5.82
C SER A 130 17.51 13.55 -6.24
N ARG A 131 17.44 14.43 -5.26
CA ARG A 131 17.13 15.84 -5.49
C ARG A 131 18.29 16.73 -5.11
#